data_f9e7544e80d121e6758180fde80e2fea
#
_entry.id   f9e7544e80d121e6758180fde80e2fea
#
_cell.length_a   1.000
_cell.length_b   1.000
_cell.length_c   1.000
_cell.angle_alpha   90.00
_cell.angle_beta   90.00
_cell.angle_gamma   90.00
#
_symmetry.space_group_name_H-M   'P 1'
#
loop_
_entity.id
_entity.type
_entity.pdbx_description
1 polymer ?
#
loop_
_entity_poly.entity_id
_entity_poly.type
_entity_poly.pdbx_seq_one_letter_code
_entity_poly.pdbx_strand_id
1 'polypeptide(L)'
;MLKISEISLSFGGIQALKNISFEALKGGITGIIGPNGAGKTSLFNIISGFYKPQNGKIIFDNQEISSVHTDKRAGLGIARTFQNISLFRGMTVLDNIKLGGHSKLKSNLFQAGFYFGYAQKEELDLRREIEEDIIDFLEIDHIRKVPISVLPYGLQKRVELGRALAMKPKLLLLDEPVAGMNREETGDMARFILDIQEQWGVTILLVEHDMGVVMDICSKIVVLNFGEKIADDIPVSVRSNPKVIEAYLGV
;
A
#
# COMPACT_ATOMS: atom_id res chain seq x y z
N MET A 1 10.69 -10.15 -6.96
CA MET A 1 9.86 -9.77 -5.80
C MET A 1 8.37 -9.94 -6.11
N LEU A 2 7.69 -9.05 -6.86
CA LEU A 2 6.33 -9.26 -7.35
C LEU A 2 6.32 -9.34 -8.87
N LYS A 3 5.76 -10.42 -9.40
CA LYS A 3 5.58 -10.63 -10.83
C LYS A 3 4.11 -10.88 -11.12
N ILE A 4 3.57 -10.10 -12.02
CA ILE A 4 2.22 -10.17 -12.56
C ILE A 4 2.33 -10.70 -13.99
N SER A 5 1.62 -11.76 -14.32
CA SER A 5 1.69 -12.40 -15.63
C SER A 5 0.29 -12.67 -16.17
N GLU A 6 -0.06 -12.01 -17.28
CA GLU A 6 -1.29 -12.21 -18.07
C GLU A 6 -2.59 -12.10 -17.27
N ILE A 7 -2.64 -11.22 -16.27
CA ILE A 7 -3.79 -11.03 -15.40
C ILE A 7 -4.96 -10.45 -16.19
N SER A 8 -6.09 -11.13 -16.12
CA SER A 8 -7.36 -10.68 -16.68
C SER A 8 -8.47 -10.78 -15.64
N LEU A 9 -9.39 -9.78 -15.66
CA LEU A 9 -10.54 -9.71 -14.78
C LEU A 9 -11.72 -9.04 -15.51
N SER A 10 -12.90 -9.64 -15.39
CA SER A 10 -14.15 -9.08 -15.91
C SER A 10 -15.23 -9.08 -14.84
N PHE A 11 -16.10 -8.07 -14.87
CA PHE A 11 -17.29 -7.95 -14.05
C PHE A 11 -18.51 -7.89 -15.00
N GLY A 12 -19.33 -8.95 -15.00
CA GLY A 12 -20.40 -9.06 -15.99
C GLY A 12 -19.84 -8.99 -17.41
N GLY A 13 -20.31 -8.02 -18.21
CA GLY A 13 -19.83 -7.80 -19.60
C GLY A 13 -18.64 -6.84 -19.71
N ILE A 14 -18.14 -6.26 -18.60
CA ILE A 14 -17.07 -5.26 -18.62
C ILE A 14 -15.75 -5.92 -18.27
N GLN A 15 -14.77 -5.85 -19.17
CA GLN A 15 -13.42 -6.32 -18.93
C GLN A 15 -12.60 -5.22 -18.25
N ALA A 16 -12.38 -5.38 -16.93
CA ALA A 16 -11.67 -4.41 -16.11
C ALA A 16 -10.15 -4.49 -16.25
N LEU A 17 -9.61 -5.68 -16.53
CA LEU A 17 -8.18 -5.91 -16.80
C LEU A 17 -8.03 -6.90 -17.94
N LYS A 18 -7.12 -6.61 -18.88
CA LYS A 18 -6.88 -7.39 -20.10
C LYS A 18 -5.39 -7.73 -20.18
N ASN A 19 -5.05 -8.97 -19.87
CA ASN A 19 -3.72 -9.54 -20.06
C ASN A 19 -2.58 -8.68 -19.48
N ILE A 20 -2.73 -8.17 -18.26
CA ILE A 20 -1.75 -7.30 -17.61
C ILE A 20 -0.54 -8.11 -17.16
N SER A 21 0.65 -7.67 -17.59
CA SER A 21 1.93 -8.27 -17.19
C SER A 21 2.95 -7.19 -16.87
N PHE A 22 3.57 -7.24 -15.69
CA PHE A 22 4.68 -6.40 -15.27
C PHE A 22 5.40 -7.00 -14.06
N GLU A 23 6.55 -6.45 -13.71
CA GLU A 23 7.32 -6.82 -12.54
C GLU A 23 7.62 -5.58 -11.69
N ALA A 24 7.44 -5.69 -10.37
CA ALA A 24 7.95 -4.74 -9.40
C ALA A 24 9.23 -5.32 -8.76
N LEU A 25 10.32 -4.58 -8.91
CA LEU A 25 11.63 -4.99 -8.38
C LEU A 25 11.68 -4.84 -6.86
N LYS A 26 12.47 -5.69 -6.22
CA LYS A 26 12.65 -5.64 -4.77
C LYS A 26 13.29 -4.31 -4.36
N GLY A 27 12.74 -3.68 -3.33
CA GLY A 27 13.25 -2.43 -2.80
C GLY A 27 13.10 -1.23 -3.75
N GLY A 28 12.18 -1.29 -4.72
CA GLY A 28 11.87 -0.18 -5.61
C GLY A 28 10.45 0.35 -5.41
N ILE A 29 10.20 1.57 -5.88
CA ILE A 29 8.87 2.18 -5.93
C ILE A 29 8.35 2.10 -7.36
N THR A 30 7.24 1.38 -7.58
CA THR A 30 6.59 1.25 -8.87
C THR A 30 5.24 1.99 -8.85
N GLY A 31 5.10 3.03 -9.66
CA GLY A 31 3.85 3.76 -9.85
C GLY A 31 2.90 3.01 -10.78
N ILE A 32 1.63 2.94 -10.43
CA ILE A 32 0.55 2.45 -11.30
C ILE A 32 -0.36 3.65 -11.60
N ILE A 33 -0.27 4.18 -12.82
CA ILE A 33 -1.02 5.36 -13.21
C ILE A 33 -1.98 5.07 -14.36
N GLY A 34 -2.85 6.01 -14.66
CA GLY A 34 -3.81 5.93 -15.77
C GLY A 34 -5.08 6.72 -15.47
N PRO A 35 -5.92 7.00 -16.48
CA PRO A 35 -7.18 7.69 -16.30
C PRO A 35 -8.13 6.98 -15.32
N ASN A 36 -9.22 7.67 -14.94
CA ASN A 36 -10.27 7.05 -14.13
C ASN A 36 -10.92 5.90 -14.92
N GLY A 37 -11.15 4.77 -14.24
CA GLY A 37 -11.65 3.57 -14.91
C GLY A 37 -10.60 2.73 -15.65
N ALA A 38 -9.32 3.11 -15.63
CA ALA A 38 -8.26 2.34 -16.30
C ALA A 38 -7.98 0.95 -15.69
N GLY A 39 -8.52 0.62 -14.51
CA GLY A 39 -8.35 -0.69 -13.86
C GLY A 39 -7.38 -0.71 -12.69
N LYS A 40 -6.82 0.44 -12.26
CA LYS A 40 -5.83 0.54 -11.16
C LYS A 40 -6.31 -0.11 -9.86
N THR A 41 -7.48 0.26 -9.38
CA THR A 41 -8.08 -0.29 -8.16
C THR A 41 -8.38 -1.79 -8.30
N SER A 42 -8.83 -2.24 -9.47
CA SER A 42 -9.04 -3.67 -9.76
C SER A 42 -7.73 -4.46 -9.68
N LEU A 43 -6.65 -3.90 -10.20
CA LEU A 43 -5.31 -4.50 -10.11
C LEU A 43 -4.84 -4.57 -8.64
N PHE A 44 -5.00 -3.51 -7.85
CA PHE A 44 -4.68 -3.52 -6.42
C PHE A 44 -5.52 -4.55 -5.65
N ASN A 45 -6.81 -4.65 -5.97
CA ASN A 45 -7.70 -5.64 -5.36
C ASN A 45 -7.28 -7.09 -5.68
N ILE A 46 -6.76 -7.33 -6.88
CA ILE A 46 -6.18 -8.63 -7.24
C ILE A 46 -4.87 -8.87 -6.48
N ILE A 47 -3.95 -7.91 -6.42
CA ILE A 47 -2.66 -8.05 -5.74
C ILE A 47 -2.86 -8.24 -4.22
N SER A 48 -3.84 -7.57 -3.61
CA SER A 48 -4.16 -7.71 -2.18
C SER A 48 -5.05 -8.93 -1.87
N GLY A 49 -5.58 -9.65 -2.88
CA GLY A 49 -6.36 -10.87 -2.70
C GLY A 49 -7.85 -10.67 -2.45
N PHE A 50 -8.37 -9.44 -2.62
CA PHE A 50 -9.81 -9.18 -2.58
C PHE A 50 -10.52 -9.75 -3.81
N TYR A 51 -9.84 -9.76 -4.96
CA TYR A 51 -10.34 -10.41 -6.17
C TYR A 51 -9.38 -11.51 -6.61
N LYS A 52 -9.97 -12.61 -7.10
CA LYS A 52 -9.21 -13.66 -7.77
C LYS A 52 -9.17 -13.33 -9.26
N PRO A 53 -8.00 -13.36 -9.92
CA PRO A 53 -7.93 -13.18 -11.36
C PRO A 53 -8.63 -14.35 -12.08
N GLN A 54 -9.25 -14.08 -13.23
CA GLN A 54 -9.85 -15.11 -14.06
C GLN A 54 -8.81 -15.87 -14.87
N ASN A 55 -7.77 -15.14 -15.30
CA ASN A 55 -6.60 -15.70 -15.98
C ASN A 55 -5.34 -15.07 -15.44
N GLY A 56 -4.20 -15.74 -15.67
CA GLY A 56 -2.88 -15.26 -15.31
C GLY A 56 -2.44 -15.69 -13.91
N LYS A 57 -1.25 -15.23 -13.52
CA LYS A 57 -0.58 -15.62 -12.27
C LYS A 57 0.05 -14.43 -11.58
N ILE A 58 0.05 -14.49 -10.25
CA ILE A 58 0.76 -13.57 -9.37
C ILE A 58 1.80 -14.36 -8.60
N ILE A 59 3.05 -13.98 -8.74
CA ILE A 59 4.17 -14.57 -8.00
C ILE A 59 4.74 -13.49 -7.07
N PHE A 60 4.83 -13.81 -5.78
CA PHE A 60 5.40 -12.97 -4.75
C PHE A 60 6.46 -13.77 -3.98
N ASP A 61 7.70 -13.26 -3.91
CA ASP A 61 8.85 -13.94 -3.29
C ASP A 61 8.99 -15.40 -3.73
N ASN A 62 8.88 -15.66 -5.05
CA ASN A 62 8.94 -16.99 -5.70
C ASN A 62 7.77 -17.93 -5.34
N GLN A 63 6.75 -17.45 -4.64
CA GLN A 63 5.53 -18.20 -4.35
C GLN A 63 4.37 -17.70 -5.21
N GLU A 64 3.62 -18.61 -5.83
CA GLU A 64 2.39 -18.25 -6.51
C GLU A 64 1.29 -17.94 -5.47
N ILE A 65 0.71 -16.74 -5.57
CA ILE A 65 -0.32 -16.25 -4.65
C ILE A 65 -1.66 -15.96 -5.32
N SER A 66 -1.85 -16.34 -6.58
CA SER A 66 -3.06 -16.02 -7.39
C SER A 66 -4.38 -16.42 -6.70
N SER A 67 -4.38 -17.54 -5.97
CA SER A 67 -5.54 -18.06 -5.24
C SER A 67 -5.45 -17.89 -3.72
N VAL A 68 -4.40 -17.23 -3.21
CA VAL A 68 -4.22 -17.00 -1.78
C VAL A 68 -5.14 -15.88 -1.32
N HIS A 69 -5.92 -16.11 -0.28
CA HIS A 69 -6.85 -15.12 0.29
C HIS A 69 -6.13 -14.00 1.03
N THR A 70 -6.80 -12.84 1.17
CA THR A 70 -6.26 -11.58 1.71
C THR A 70 -5.58 -11.74 3.08
N ASP A 71 -6.20 -12.44 4.03
CA ASP A 71 -5.67 -12.68 5.37
C ASP A 71 -4.31 -13.40 5.34
N LYS A 72 -4.17 -14.39 4.47
CA LYS A 72 -2.91 -15.13 4.28
C LYS A 72 -1.86 -14.29 3.58
N ARG A 73 -2.25 -13.38 2.65
CA ARG A 73 -1.30 -12.45 2.00
C ARG A 73 -0.71 -11.45 2.98
N ALA A 74 -1.49 -10.99 3.95
CA ALA A 74 -0.98 -10.19 5.07
C ALA A 74 0.14 -10.94 5.83
N GLY A 75 -0.06 -12.22 6.11
CA GLY A 75 0.96 -13.10 6.72
C GLY A 75 2.22 -13.29 5.86
N LEU A 76 2.14 -13.16 4.54
CA LEU A 76 3.30 -13.19 3.64
C LEU A 76 4.09 -11.87 3.63
N GLY A 77 3.57 -10.82 4.25
CA GLY A 77 4.17 -9.49 4.31
C GLY A 77 3.68 -8.53 3.23
N ILE A 78 2.43 -8.68 2.77
CA ILE A 78 1.77 -7.71 1.89
C ILE A 78 0.83 -6.84 2.73
N ALA A 79 1.13 -5.55 2.85
CA ALA A 79 0.27 -4.56 3.49
C ALA A 79 -0.34 -3.61 2.47
N ARG A 80 -1.48 -3.02 2.81
CA ARG A 80 -2.18 -2.04 1.97
C ARG A 80 -2.78 -0.91 2.79
N THR A 81 -2.64 0.33 2.31
CA THR A 81 -3.51 1.44 2.69
C THR A 81 -4.72 1.48 1.76
N PHE A 82 -5.79 2.13 2.17
CA PHE A 82 -7.01 2.24 1.37
C PHE A 82 -7.23 3.68 0.93
N GLN A 83 -7.86 3.88 -0.22
CA GLN A 83 -8.24 5.19 -0.72
C GLN A 83 -9.07 5.98 0.32
N ASN A 84 -10.07 5.31 0.91
CA ASN A 84 -10.83 5.86 2.03
C ASN A 84 -10.21 5.41 3.35
N ILE A 85 -9.89 6.36 4.22
CA ILE A 85 -9.29 6.09 5.54
C ILE A 85 -10.16 5.12 6.33
N SER A 86 -9.57 3.97 6.67
CA SER A 86 -10.24 2.88 7.40
C SER A 86 -9.73 2.78 8.85
N LEU A 87 -9.63 3.92 9.55
CA LEU A 87 -9.20 3.98 10.94
C LEU A 87 -10.39 3.88 11.92
N PHE A 88 -10.13 3.32 13.09
CA PHE A 88 -11.12 3.26 14.17
C PHE A 88 -11.19 4.60 14.90
N ARG A 89 -12.22 5.39 14.60
CA ARG A 89 -12.37 6.79 15.05
C ARG A 89 -12.35 6.98 16.56
N GLY A 90 -12.86 6.02 17.33
CA GLY A 90 -12.89 6.05 18.80
C GLY A 90 -11.57 5.63 19.48
N MET A 91 -10.61 5.13 18.72
CA MET A 91 -9.30 4.72 19.23
C MET A 91 -8.27 5.84 19.08
N THR A 92 -7.23 5.79 19.90
CA THR A 92 -6.07 6.69 19.78
C THR A 92 -5.23 6.36 18.54
N VAL A 93 -4.31 7.27 18.18
CA VAL A 93 -3.29 7.04 17.15
C VAL A 93 -2.51 5.76 17.43
N LEU A 94 -1.95 5.64 18.64
CA LEU A 94 -1.17 4.47 19.05
C LEU A 94 -1.98 3.17 18.93
N ASP A 95 -3.24 3.15 19.40
CA ASP A 95 -4.06 1.94 19.36
C ASP A 95 -4.40 1.54 17.92
N ASN A 96 -4.65 2.51 17.03
CA ASN A 96 -4.87 2.23 15.61
C ASN A 96 -3.63 1.62 14.95
N ILE A 97 -2.42 2.11 15.25
CA ILE A 97 -1.18 1.55 14.70
C ILE A 97 -0.92 0.16 15.27
N LYS A 98 -1.15 -0.06 16.57
CA LYS A 98 -1.04 -1.38 17.22
C LYS A 98 -1.90 -2.45 16.55
N LEU A 99 -3.09 -2.11 16.07
CA LEU A 99 -3.95 -3.06 15.33
C LEU A 99 -3.26 -3.62 14.08
N GLY A 100 -2.42 -2.84 13.39
CA GLY A 100 -1.62 -3.34 12.26
C GLY A 100 -0.65 -4.45 12.68
N GLY A 101 -0.02 -4.33 13.84
CA GLY A 101 0.89 -5.33 14.38
C GLY A 101 0.23 -6.57 15.00
N HIS A 102 -1.08 -6.51 15.25
CA HIS A 102 -1.79 -7.57 15.97
C HIS A 102 -1.70 -8.96 15.31
N SER A 103 -1.63 -9.01 13.98
CA SER A 103 -1.49 -10.28 13.24
C SER A 103 -0.16 -11.03 13.51
N LYS A 104 0.80 -10.38 14.15
CA LYS A 104 2.12 -10.95 14.51
C LYS A 104 2.17 -11.52 15.93
N LEU A 105 1.21 -11.17 16.79
CA LEU A 105 1.13 -11.71 18.13
C LEU A 105 0.85 -13.21 18.04
N LYS A 106 1.75 -14.03 18.61
CA LYS A 106 1.65 -15.49 18.61
C LYS A 106 0.82 -16.02 19.77
N SER A 107 0.41 -15.16 20.71
CA SER A 107 -0.39 -15.54 21.86
C SER A 107 -1.76 -16.06 21.43
N ASN A 108 -2.07 -17.32 21.74
CA ASN A 108 -3.36 -17.95 21.53
C ASN A 108 -4.42 -17.37 22.49
N LEU A 109 -5.72 -17.41 22.09
CA LEU A 109 -6.87 -16.99 22.92
C LEU A 109 -6.82 -17.54 24.36
N PHE A 110 -6.28 -18.74 24.57
CA PHE A 110 -6.09 -19.34 25.90
C PHE A 110 -5.01 -18.64 26.72
N GLN A 111 -3.95 -18.12 26.10
CA GLN A 111 -2.88 -17.37 26.76
C GLN A 111 -3.28 -15.90 27.02
N ALA A 112 -4.15 -15.35 26.16
CA ALA A 112 -4.76 -14.04 26.38
C ALA A 112 -5.74 -14.00 27.56
N GLY A 113 -6.38 -15.12 27.91
CA GLY A 113 -7.25 -15.27 29.07
C GLY A 113 -6.51 -15.23 30.42
N PHE A 114 -5.22 -15.59 30.42
CA PHE A 114 -4.30 -15.40 31.54
C PHE A 114 -3.31 -14.29 31.18
N TYR A 115 -3.71 -13.04 31.35
CA TYR A 115 -3.00 -11.81 30.98
C TYR A 115 -1.67 -11.61 31.76
N PHE A 116 -1.06 -12.68 32.30
CA PHE A 116 0.18 -12.65 33.04
C PHE A 116 1.30 -13.36 32.28
N GLY A 117 2.42 -12.66 32.11
CA GLY A 117 3.68 -13.24 31.62
C GLY A 117 3.94 -12.98 30.14
N TYR A 118 3.89 -14.02 29.28
CA TYR A 118 4.38 -13.95 27.89
C TYR A 118 3.59 -13.00 26.99
N ALA A 119 2.25 -13.03 27.06
CA ALA A 119 1.38 -12.17 26.23
C ALA A 119 1.54 -10.67 26.58
N GLN A 120 1.70 -10.33 27.87
CA GLN A 120 1.97 -8.96 28.31
C GLN A 120 3.33 -8.48 27.80
N LYS A 121 4.36 -9.34 27.80
CA LYS A 121 5.67 -8.98 27.26
C LYS A 121 5.62 -8.75 25.76
N GLU A 122 4.98 -9.63 24.97
CA GLU A 122 4.80 -9.45 23.52
C GLU A 122 4.08 -8.13 23.20
N GLU A 123 3.05 -7.77 23.98
CA GLU A 123 2.32 -6.51 23.78
C GLU A 123 3.17 -5.29 24.11
N LEU A 124 3.96 -5.34 25.19
CA LEU A 124 4.88 -4.27 25.56
C LEU A 124 6.01 -4.10 24.55
N ASP A 125 6.56 -5.21 24.04
CA ASP A 125 7.61 -5.17 23.02
C ASP A 125 7.06 -4.60 21.69
N LEU A 126 5.86 -5.02 21.26
CA LEU A 126 5.18 -4.45 20.10
C LEU A 126 4.90 -2.96 20.28
N ARG A 127 4.43 -2.56 21.45
CA ARG A 127 4.18 -1.15 21.75
C ARG A 127 5.43 -0.31 21.66
N ARG A 128 6.54 -0.77 22.27
CA ARG A 128 7.83 -0.07 22.24
C ARG A 128 8.31 0.09 20.82
N GLU A 129 8.30 -0.99 20.03
CA GLU A 129 8.68 -0.96 18.63
C GLU A 129 7.84 0.05 17.82
N ILE A 130 6.52 0.10 18.04
CA ILE A 130 5.64 1.05 17.35
C ILE A 130 5.95 2.49 17.77
N GLU A 131 6.22 2.75 19.07
CA GLU A 131 6.54 4.08 19.57
C GLU A 131 7.91 4.54 19.05
N GLU A 132 8.94 3.71 19.07
CA GLU A 132 10.31 4.04 18.67
C GLU A 132 10.50 4.05 17.15
N ASP A 133 9.97 3.04 16.42
CA ASP A 133 10.29 2.86 15.00
C ASP A 133 9.25 3.53 14.06
N ILE A 134 7.97 3.62 14.47
CA ILE A 134 6.92 4.06 13.56
C ILE A 134 6.40 5.45 13.93
N ILE A 135 6.08 5.70 15.20
CA ILE A 135 5.50 6.96 15.64
C ILE A 135 6.52 8.10 15.51
N ASP A 136 7.74 7.86 15.93
CA ASP A 136 8.84 8.83 15.79
C ASP A 136 9.17 9.06 14.33
N PHE A 137 9.29 7.98 13.54
CA PHE A 137 9.55 8.06 12.10
C PHE A 137 8.51 8.91 11.34
N LEU A 138 7.21 8.75 11.66
CA LEU A 138 6.13 9.51 11.04
C LEU A 138 5.88 10.89 11.68
N GLU A 139 6.70 11.28 12.66
CA GLU A 139 6.62 12.57 13.36
C GLU A 139 5.25 12.83 14.01
N ILE A 140 4.63 11.79 14.58
CA ILE A 140 3.29 11.83 15.20
C ILE A 140 3.29 11.54 16.70
N ASP A 141 4.45 11.62 17.37
CA ASP A 141 4.57 11.36 18.82
C ASP A 141 3.65 12.28 19.65
N HIS A 142 3.62 13.56 19.29
CA HIS A 142 2.83 14.57 19.99
C HIS A 142 1.32 14.30 19.99
N ILE A 143 0.81 13.48 19.06
CA ILE A 143 -0.61 13.09 18.95
C ILE A 143 -0.87 11.61 19.27
N ARG A 144 0.11 10.83 19.71
CA ARG A 144 -0.03 9.37 19.88
C ARG A 144 -1.20 8.92 20.77
N LYS A 145 -1.61 9.77 21.72
CA LYS A 145 -2.73 9.51 22.64
C LYS A 145 -4.04 10.20 22.22
N VAL A 146 -4.02 10.92 21.09
CA VAL A 146 -5.19 11.66 20.59
C VAL A 146 -6.11 10.70 19.84
N PRO A 147 -7.45 10.78 20.04
CA PRO A 147 -8.40 10.01 19.24
C PRO A 147 -8.37 10.42 17.77
N ILE A 148 -8.52 9.45 16.85
CA ILE A 148 -8.51 9.70 15.40
C ILE A 148 -9.60 10.69 14.97
N SER A 149 -10.76 10.68 15.63
CA SER A 149 -11.93 11.51 15.27
C SER A 149 -11.68 13.02 15.27
N VAL A 150 -10.66 13.49 15.99
CA VAL A 150 -10.34 14.93 16.11
C VAL A 150 -9.14 15.35 15.27
N LEU A 151 -8.50 14.42 14.55
CA LEU A 151 -7.31 14.72 13.76
C LEU A 151 -7.66 15.29 12.39
N PRO A 152 -6.86 16.25 11.88
CA PRO A 152 -6.87 16.64 10.47
C PRO A 152 -6.65 15.45 9.54
N TYR A 153 -7.14 15.57 8.31
CA TYR A 153 -7.12 14.48 7.33
C TYR A 153 -5.69 13.99 7.02
N GLY A 154 -4.74 14.90 6.82
CA GLY A 154 -3.34 14.56 6.55
C GLY A 154 -2.71 13.73 7.66
N LEU A 155 -2.98 14.06 8.94
CA LEU A 155 -2.51 13.27 10.07
C LEU A 155 -3.19 11.89 10.15
N GLN A 156 -4.48 11.78 9.78
CA GLN A 156 -5.13 10.48 9.67
C GLN A 156 -4.47 9.59 8.61
N LYS A 157 -4.06 10.15 7.45
CA LYS A 157 -3.29 9.43 6.42
C LYS A 157 -1.93 8.96 6.93
N ARG A 158 -1.21 9.78 7.73
CA ARG A 158 0.05 9.34 8.38
C ARG A 158 -0.20 8.15 9.34
N VAL A 159 -1.29 8.19 10.11
CA VAL A 159 -1.66 7.06 11.00
C VAL A 159 -2.01 5.82 10.22
N GLU A 160 -2.70 5.94 9.09
CA GLU A 160 -3.02 4.81 8.20
C GLU A 160 -1.75 4.17 7.65
N LEU A 161 -0.78 4.98 7.21
CA LEU A 161 0.54 4.52 6.80
C LEU A 161 1.25 3.80 7.94
N GLY A 162 1.27 4.37 9.16
CA GLY A 162 1.85 3.75 10.35
C GLY A 162 1.23 2.40 10.69
N ARG A 163 -0.09 2.27 10.56
CA ARG A 163 -0.78 0.99 10.76
C ARG A 163 -0.34 -0.06 9.73
N ALA A 164 -0.14 0.33 8.47
CA ALA A 164 0.37 -0.58 7.46
C ALA A 164 1.84 -0.99 7.73
N LEU A 165 2.67 -0.05 8.20
CA LEU A 165 4.07 -0.30 8.56
C LEU A 165 4.22 -1.22 9.78
N ALA A 166 3.30 -1.17 10.75
CA ALA A 166 3.29 -2.06 11.91
C ALA A 166 3.19 -3.55 11.51
N MET A 167 2.71 -3.85 10.30
CA MET A 167 2.76 -5.19 9.72
C MET A 167 4.17 -5.62 9.30
N LYS A 168 5.19 -4.74 9.33
CA LYS A 168 6.55 -4.96 8.77
C LYS A 168 6.48 -5.54 7.35
N PRO A 169 5.88 -4.82 6.41
CA PRO A 169 5.62 -5.37 5.09
C PRO A 169 6.91 -5.54 4.29
N LYS A 170 6.93 -6.55 3.43
CA LYS A 170 7.89 -6.68 2.33
C LYS A 170 7.40 -5.96 1.09
N LEU A 171 6.07 -5.90 0.91
CA LEU A 171 5.37 -5.20 -0.16
C LEU A 171 4.30 -4.30 0.45
N LEU A 172 4.39 -3.02 0.18
CA LEU A 172 3.43 -2.02 0.61
C LEU A 172 2.65 -1.49 -0.60
N LEU A 173 1.33 -1.62 -0.56
CA LEU A 173 0.41 -1.12 -1.57
C LEU A 173 -0.18 0.20 -1.07
N LEU A 174 0.16 1.31 -1.70
CA LEU A 174 -0.33 2.65 -1.37
C LEU A 174 -1.36 3.10 -2.40
N ASP A 175 -2.60 3.28 -1.96
CA ASP A 175 -3.74 3.66 -2.81
C ASP A 175 -4.09 5.13 -2.58
N GLU A 176 -3.61 6.01 -3.44
CA GLU A 176 -3.76 7.47 -3.38
C GLU A 176 -3.38 8.07 -2.01
N PRO A 177 -2.13 7.85 -1.55
CA PRO A 177 -1.71 8.27 -0.21
C PRO A 177 -1.71 9.79 -0.01
N VAL A 178 -1.55 10.60 -1.07
CA VAL A 178 -1.53 12.07 -0.98
C VAL A 178 -2.85 12.73 -1.36
N ALA A 179 -3.87 11.96 -1.74
CA ALA A 179 -5.16 12.52 -2.13
C ALA A 179 -5.77 13.35 -0.99
N GLY A 180 -6.20 14.59 -1.31
CA GLY A 180 -6.83 15.51 -0.34
C GLY A 180 -5.86 16.22 0.60
N MET A 181 -4.56 16.08 0.43
CA MET A 181 -3.51 16.77 1.17
C MET A 181 -3.17 18.12 0.55
N ASN A 182 -2.73 19.08 1.36
CA ASN A 182 -2.10 20.28 0.87
C ASN A 182 -0.66 20.00 0.40
N ARG A 183 0.01 21.00 -0.20
CA ARG A 183 1.35 20.84 -0.79
C ARG A 183 2.43 20.42 0.21
N GLU A 184 2.38 20.95 1.43
CA GLU A 184 3.34 20.61 2.50
C GLU A 184 3.14 19.16 2.97
N GLU A 185 1.89 18.78 3.28
CA GLU A 185 1.52 17.43 3.65
C GLU A 185 1.87 16.40 2.56
N THR A 186 1.68 16.77 1.28
CA THR A 186 2.07 15.96 0.12
C THR A 186 3.58 15.74 0.10
N GLY A 187 4.37 16.78 0.30
CA GLY A 187 5.83 16.71 0.36
C GLY A 187 6.32 15.80 1.49
N ASP A 188 5.75 15.95 2.69
CA ASP A 188 6.06 15.09 3.83
C ASP A 188 5.73 13.61 3.56
N MET A 189 4.53 13.34 2.99
CA MET A 189 4.14 11.97 2.66
C MET A 189 5.06 11.36 1.60
N ALA A 190 5.45 12.10 0.57
CA ALA A 190 6.40 11.66 -0.44
C ALA A 190 7.77 11.34 0.17
N ARG A 191 8.26 12.17 1.11
CA ARG A 191 9.49 11.93 1.88
C ARG A 191 9.38 10.64 2.70
N PHE A 192 8.29 10.44 3.46
CA PHE A 192 8.10 9.20 4.22
C PHE A 192 8.10 7.96 3.33
N ILE A 193 7.48 8.03 2.15
CA ILE A 193 7.46 6.90 1.19
C ILE A 193 8.87 6.57 0.69
N LEU A 194 9.69 7.58 0.39
CA LEU A 194 11.10 7.40 0.02
C LEU A 194 11.90 6.81 1.17
N ASP A 195 11.78 7.37 2.37
CA ASP A 195 12.51 6.90 3.56
C ASP A 195 12.15 5.44 3.92
N ILE A 196 10.88 5.04 3.79
CA ILE A 196 10.45 3.64 3.96
C ILE A 196 11.17 2.72 2.97
N GLN A 197 11.27 3.13 1.73
CA GLN A 197 11.94 2.36 0.70
C GLN A 197 13.45 2.28 0.95
N GLU A 198 14.10 3.41 1.26
CA GLU A 198 15.56 3.50 1.41
C GLU A 198 16.05 2.84 2.69
N GLN A 199 15.40 3.14 3.84
CA GLN A 199 15.87 2.71 5.15
C GLN A 199 15.42 1.28 5.49
N TRP A 200 14.20 0.89 5.09
CA TRP A 200 13.63 -0.40 5.44
C TRP A 200 13.64 -1.41 4.28
N GLY A 201 14.03 -0.99 3.07
CA GLY A 201 14.11 -1.84 1.89
C GLY A 201 12.75 -2.39 1.43
N VAL A 202 11.66 -1.74 1.81
CA VAL A 202 10.29 -2.13 1.46
C VAL A 202 10.05 -1.90 -0.02
N THR A 203 9.47 -2.88 -0.70
CA THR A 203 9.00 -2.70 -2.07
C THR A 203 7.63 -2.01 -2.05
N ILE A 204 7.45 -0.98 -2.86
CA ILE A 204 6.23 -0.16 -2.85
C ILE A 204 5.56 -0.20 -4.23
N LEU A 205 4.27 -0.50 -4.25
CA LEU A 205 3.40 -0.17 -5.37
C LEU A 205 2.52 1.02 -4.99
N LEU A 206 2.52 2.04 -5.83
CA LEU A 206 1.85 3.30 -5.60
C LEU A 206 0.81 3.55 -6.70
N VAL A 207 -0.45 3.69 -6.34
CA VAL A 207 -1.47 4.31 -7.23
C VAL A 207 -1.59 5.77 -6.84
N GLU A 208 -1.37 6.67 -7.79
CA GLU A 208 -1.46 8.11 -7.58
C GLU A 208 -1.93 8.84 -8.83
N HIS A 209 -2.52 10.02 -8.62
CA HIS A 209 -2.94 10.95 -9.66
C HIS A 209 -2.09 12.23 -9.70
N ASP A 210 -1.36 12.53 -8.63
CA ASP A 210 -0.38 13.61 -8.60
C ASP A 210 0.87 13.18 -9.37
N MET A 211 0.97 13.68 -10.61
CA MET A 211 2.09 13.35 -11.50
C MET A 211 3.42 13.90 -10.98
N GLY A 212 3.42 14.98 -10.19
CA GLY A 212 4.62 15.50 -9.55
C GLY A 212 5.20 14.46 -8.62
N VAL A 213 4.40 13.97 -7.66
CA VAL A 213 4.79 12.92 -6.71
C VAL A 213 5.24 11.66 -7.45
N VAL A 214 4.47 11.19 -8.44
CA VAL A 214 4.82 9.96 -9.19
C VAL A 214 6.17 10.09 -9.88
N MET A 215 6.42 11.21 -10.57
CA MET A 215 7.68 11.43 -11.30
C MET A 215 8.88 11.60 -10.37
N ASP A 216 8.67 12.14 -9.17
CA ASP A 216 9.74 12.42 -8.21
C ASP A 216 10.18 11.17 -7.44
N ILE A 217 9.24 10.28 -7.07
CA ILE A 217 9.57 9.17 -6.16
C ILE A 217 9.58 7.79 -6.81
N CYS A 218 8.94 7.58 -7.97
CA CYS A 218 8.90 6.28 -8.60
C CYS A 218 10.17 5.99 -9.41
N SER A 219 10.74 4.80 -9.24
CA SER A 219 11.82 4.30 -10.10
C SER A 219 11.31 3.70 -11.41
N LYS A 220 10.03 3.31 -11.43
CA LYS A 220 9.36 2.67 -12.55
C LYS A 220 7.87 3.03 -12.55
N ILE A 221 7.29 3.17 -13.73
CA ILE A 221 5.87 3.49 -13.89
C ILE A 221 5.22 2.51 -14.87
N VAL A 222 4.10 1.94 -14.45
CA VAL A 222 3.19 1.14 -15.29
C VAL A 222 1.96 1.97 -15.57
N VAL A 223 1.64 2.19 -16.84
CA VAL A 223 0.48 2.97 -17.25
C VAL A 223 -0.63 2.06 -17.75
N LEU A 224 -1.80 2.19 -17.15
CA LEU A 224 -3.00 1.48 -17.56
C LEU A 224 -3.96 2.42 -18.30
N ASN A 225 -4.62 1.89 -19.33
CA ASN A 225 -5.72 2.56 -20.01
C ASN A 225 -6.76 1.51 -20.48
N PHE A 226 -8.03 1.71 -20.15
CA PHE A 226 -9.13 0.76 -20.45
C PHE A 226 -8.83 -0.73 -20.16
N GLY A 227 -8.16 -0.97 -19.02
CA GLY A 227 -7.79 -2.31 -18.58
C GLY A 227 -6.56 -2.90 -19.25
N GLU A 228 -5.85 -2.17 -20.10
CA GLU A 228 -4.65 -2.60 -20.82
C GLU A 228 -3.41 -1.84 -20.30
N LYS A 229 -2.25 -2.48 -20.33
CA LYS A 229 -0.96 -1.82 -20.06
C LYS A 229 -0.45 -1.16 -21.33
N ILE A 230 -0.38 0.17 -21.34
CA ILE A 230 0.09 0.95 -22.50
C ILE A 230 1.54 1.39 -22.38
N ALA A 231 2.11 1.44 -21.17
CA ALA A 231 3.53 1.69 -20.94
C ALA A 231 4.01 0.98 -19.65
N ASP A 232 5.32 0.70 -19.59
CA ASP A 232 6.00 0.05 -18.46
C ASP A 232 7.49 0.42 -18.53
N ASP A 233 7.88 1.57 -17.94
CA ASP A 233 9.20 2.16 -18.13
C ASP A 233 9.55 3.12 -16.97
N ILE A 234 10.75 3.72 -17.04
CA ILE A 234 11.19 4.79 -16.14
C ILE A 234 10.37 6.08 -16.35
N PRO A 235 10.25 6.96 -15.34
CA PRO A 235 9.42 8.15 -15.39
C PRO A 235 9.67 9.04 -16.62
N VAL A 236 10.93 9.28 -16.99
CA VAL A 236 11.30 10.13 -18.13
C VAL A 236 10.75 9.59 -19.46
N SER A 237 10.84 8.27 -19.68
CA SER A 237 10.30 7.60 -20.87
C SER A 237 8.77 7.65 -20.92
N VAL A 238 8.12 7.43 -19.77
CA VAL A 238 6.65 7.47 -19.66
C VAL A 238 6.11 8.86 -19.97
N ARG A 239 6.78 9.91 -19.48
CA ARG A 239 6.38 11.30 -19.70
C ARG A 239 6.35 11.70 -21.18
N SER A 240 7.26 11.15 -21.99
CA SER A 240 7.37 11.43 -23.42
C SER A 240 6.66 10.43 -24.32
N ASN A 241 6.01 9.41 -23.76
CA ASN A 241 5.36 8.36 -24.53
C ASN A 241 4.06 8.87 -25.19
N PRO A 242 3.94 8.85 -26.54
CA PRO A 242 2.74 9.34 -27.23
C PRO A 242 1.45 8.67 -26.79
N LYS A 243 1.45 7.35 -26.56
CA LYS A 243 0.27 6.60 -26.10
C LYS A 243 -0.20 7.05 -24.72
N VAL A 244 0.76 7.43 -23.83
CA VAL A 244 0.44 7.94 -22.51
C VAL A 244 -0.16 9.34 -22.60
N ILE A 245 0.43 10.20 -23.42
CA ILE A 245 -0.07 11.57 -23.66
C ILE A 245 -1.50 11.51 -24.22
N GLU A 246 -1.74 10.69 -25.25
CA GLU A 246 -3.07 10.47 -25.83
C GLU A 246 -4.09 9.99 -24.80
N ALA A 247 -3.74 9.02 -23.96
CA ALA A 247 -4.61 8.49 -22.92
C ALA A 247 -5.07 9.52 -21.89
N TYR A 248 -4.24 10.53 -21.60
CA TYR A 248 -4.58 11.58 -20.64
C TYR A 248 -5.23 12.81 -21.28
N LEU A 249 -4.92 13.12 -22.54
CA LEU A 249 -5.50 14.28 -23.24
C LEU A 249 -6.81 13.95 -23.98
N GLY A 250 -7.10 12.66 -24.21
CA GLY A 250 -8.31 12.22 -24.90
C GLY A 250 -8.35 12.59 -26.39
N VAL A 251 -7.19 12.72 -27.04
CA VAL A 251 -7.05 13.09 -28.46
C VAL A 251 -6.81 11.87 -29.28
#